data_e7148c4da9cc4ebf76c05fbc12be5ede
#
_entry.id   e7148c4da9cc4ebf76c05fbc12be5ede
#
_cell.length_a   1.000
_cell.length_b   1.000
_cell.length_c   1.000
_cell.angle_alpha   90.00
_cell.angle_beta   90.00
_cell.angle_gamma   90.00
#
_symmetry.space_group_name_H-M   'P 1'
#
loop_
_entity.id
_entity.type
_entity.pdbx_description
1 polymer ?
#
loop_
_entity_poly.entity_id
_entity_poly.type
_entity_poly.pdbx_seq_one_letter_code
_entity_poly.pdbx_strand_id
1 'polypeptide(L)'
;MKRYVDNGMMDFLMKEREAGRIRNLGFSFHGLKDVFDQVLATHEKYHWDFCQIELNYLDWDFANEISNRNVDAHYLYDELHKRGIPAVIMEPLLGGRLANLPQYLVAELKSHAPEKSVASWAFRYAGTPEGVLTVLSGMTYMEHLKDNLLSYCPLKPLTEDEQEYLHEDIARKIFGLENIPCNDCKYCMPCPYGIDIPAIFIHYNKCKNEGSLPYTVGDPEYRKHRRQYLVGLDRVVPRERQPDHCIGCHQCEPHCPQSIRITRELHKISDFIEQLKRHPDGFEEV
;
A
#
# COMPACT_ATOMS: atom_id res chain seq x y z
N MET A 1 4.91 23.54 3.51
CA MET A 1 4.71 24.84 2.80
C MET A 1 5.99 25.33 2.15
N LYS A 2 7.13 25.53 2.85
CA LYS A 2 8.39 26.10 2.31
C LYS A 2 8.84 25.55 0.95
N ARG A 3 8.68 24.25 0.71
CA ARG A 3 9.17 23.59 -0.52
C ARG A 3 8.35 23.92 -1.78
N TYR A 4 7.06 24.21 -1.65
CA TYR A 4 6.17 24.36 -2.80
C TYR A 4 5.44 25.70 -2.86
N VAL A 5 5.21 26.35 -1.73
CA VAL A 5 4.45 27.60 -1.66
C VAL A 5 5.40 28.80 -1.51
N ASP A 6 6.38 28.69 -0.60
CA ASP A 6 7.23 29.83 -0.22
C ASP A 6 8.43 30.02 -1.15
N ASN A 7 8.60 29.18 -2.19
CA ASN A 7 9.71 29.25 -3.14
C ASN A 7 9.35 29.87 -4.51
N GLY A 8 8.16 30.46 -4.63
CA GLY A 8 7.66 31.06 -5.87
C GLY A 8 7.09 30.08 -6.91
N MET A 9 7.04 28.78 -6.61
CA MET A 9 6.47 27.77 -7.53
C MET A 9 4.99 28.04 -7.78
N MET A 10 4.22 28.36 -6.74
CA MET A 10 2.80 28.65 -6.88
C MET A 10 2.52 29.86 -7.75
N ASP A 11 3.32 30.92 -7.59
CA ASP A 11 3.19 32.14 -8.43
C ASP A 11 3.47 31.80 -9.91
N PHE A 12 4.45 30.95 -10.17
CA PHE A 12 4.72 30.44 -11.52
C PHE A 12 3.53 29.63 -12.06
N LEU A 13 3.00 28.66 -11.31
CA LEU A 13 1.87 27.82 -11.73
C LEU A 13 0.61 28.66 -11.99
N MET A 14 0.35 29.68 -11.18
CA MET A 14 -0.79 30.59 -11.40
C MET A 14 -0.63 31.39 -12.70
N LYS A 15 0.57 31.91 -13.01
CA LYS A 15 0.84 32.53 -14.30
C LYS A 15 0.66 31.61 -15.49
N GLU A 16 1.06 30.34 -15.36
CA GLU A 16 0.87 29.32 -16.39
C GLU A 16 -0.63 28.98 -16.60
N ARG A 17 -1.41 29.01 -15.52
CA ARG A 17 -2.87 28.84 -15.57
C ARG A 17 -3.55 30.04 -16.24
N GLU A 18 -3.19 31.28 -15.87
CA GLU A 18 -3.69 32.50 -16.50
C GLU A 18 -3.35 32.56 -18.01
N ALA A 19 -2.19 32.06 -18.39
CA ALA A 19 -1.76 31.94 -19.77
C ALA A 19 -2.42 30.79 -20.53
N GLY A 20 -3.33 30.01 -19.90
CA GLY A 20 -4.06 28.89 -20.50
C GLY A 20 -3.22 27.63 -20.75
N ARG A 21 -1.98 27.57 -20.25
CA ARG A 21 -1.13 26.37 -20.38
C ARG A 21 -1.46 25.31 -19.36
N ILE A 22 -2.06 25.69 -18.23
CA ILE A 22 -2.64 24.77 -17.23
C ILE A 22 -4.15 25.00 -17.21
N ARG A 23 -4.94 23.94 -17.43
CA ARG A 23 -6.40 24.01 -17.35
C ARG A 23 -6.88 23.71 -15.93
N ASN A 24 -6.38 22.61 -15.34
CA ASN A 24 -6.75 22.16 -14.02
C ASN A 24 -5.50 22.07 -13.17
N LEU A 25 -5.50 22.71 -12.00
CA LEU A 25 -4.40 22.73 -11.07
C LEU A 25 -4.80 21.98 -9.80
N GLY A 26 -4.09 20.93 -9.50
CA GLY A 26 -4.31 20.13 -8.30
C GLY A 26 -3.01 19.83 -7.56
N PHE A 27 -3.12 19.07 -6.49
CA PHE A 27 -1.97 18.61 -5.73
C PHE A 27 -2.13 17.15 -5.31
N SER A 28 -1.01 16.50 -5.05
CA SER A 28 -0.98 15.17 -4.43
C SER A 28 -0.60 15.34 -2.97
N PHE A 29 -1.30 14.63 -2.10
CA PHE A 29 -1.04 14.68 -0.68
C PHE A 29 -0.70 13.29 -0.13
N HIS A 30 0.36 13.27 0.67
CA HIS A 30 0.77 12.16 1.52
C HIS A 30 1.58 12.74 2.68
N GLY A 31 1.06 12.70 3.90
CA GLY A 31 1.75 13.33 5.04
C GLY A 31 0.83 13.61 6.23
N LEU A 32 1.24 14.56 7.06
CA LEU A 32 0.59 14.88 8.33
C LEU A 32 -0.68 15.72 8.13
N LYS A 33 -1.64 15.52 8.99
CA LYS A 33 -2.94 16.21 9.01
C LYS A 33 -2.83 17.73 8.93
N ASP A 34 -1.99 18.33 9.80
CA ASP A 34 -1.83 19.81 9.86
C ASP A 34 -1.27 20.37 8.56
N VAL A 35 -0.46 19.60 7.81
CA VAL A 35 0.05 20.03 6.49
C VAL A 35 -1.08 19.97 5.46
N PHE A 36 -1.94 18.94 5.52
CA PHE A 36 -3.12 18.84 4.66
C PHE A 36 -4.06 20.04 4.86
N ASP A 37 -4.40 20.33 6.12
CA ASP A 37 -5.26 21.45 6.50
C ASP A 37 -4.69 22.81 6.05
N GLN A 38 -3.36 23.00 6.18
CA GLN A 38 -2.69 24.21 5.66
C GLN A 38 -2.76 24.34 4.14
N VAL A 39 -2.64 23.22 3.40
CA VAL A 39 -2.78 23.26 1.93
C VAL A 39 -4.22 23.54 1.54
N LEU A 40 -5.20 22.90 2.20
CA LEU A 40 -6.62 23.14 1.95
C LEU A 40 -7.04 24.59 2.25
N ALA A 41 -6.48 25.20 3.29
CA ALA A 41 -6.73 26.61 3.62
C ALA A 41 -6.29 27.58 2.49
N THR A 42 -5.45 27.13 1.56
CA THR A 42 -5.06 27.92 0.38
C THR A 42 -6.04 27.80 -0.80
N HIS A 43 -7.12 27.01 -0.65
CA HIS A 43 -8.07 26.78 -1.75
C HIS A 43 -8.73 28.06 -2.25
N GLU A 44 -9.11 28.96 -1.36
CA GLU A 44 -9.69 30.27 -1.76
C GLU A 44 -8.75 31.09 -2.67
N LYS A 45 -7.43 30.93 -2.49
CA LYS A 45 -6.41 31.62 -3.28
C LYS A 45 -6.08 30.92 -4.59
N TYR A 46 -5.90 29.58 -4.54
CA TYR A 46 -5.36 28.81 -5.67
C TYR A 46 -6.42 28.06 -6.46
N HIS A 47 -7.63 27.92 -5.92
CA HIS A 47 -8.77 27.24 -6.56
C HIS A 47 -8.38 25.84 -7.06
N TRP A 48 -8.03 24.95 -6.13
CA TRP A 48 -7.63 23.58 -6.44
C TRP A 48 -8.75 22.85 -7.18
N ASP A 49 -8.46 22.36 -8.39
CA ASP A 49 -9.43 21.63 -9.22
C ASP A 49 -9.55 20.18 -8.84
N PHE A 50 -8.53 19.61 -8.20
CA PHE A 50 -8.55 18.24 -7.66
C PHE A 50 -7.44 18.04 -6.62
N CYS A 51 -7.57 16.99 -5.81
CA CYS A 51 -6.53 16.50 -4.94
C CYS A 51 -6.33 14.99 -5.13
N GLN A 52 -5.08 14.54 -5.22
CA GLN A 52 -4.76 13.12 -5.23
C GLN A 52 -4.47 12.66 -3.80
N ILE A 53 -5.24 11.69 -3.31
CA ILE A 53 -5.14 11.11 -1.96
C ILE A 53 -5.04 9.60 -2.02
N GLU A 54 -4.41 9.01 -1.00
CA GLU A 54 -4.45 7.58 -0.72
C GLU A 54 -5.82 7.23 -0.14
N LEU A 55 -6.53 6.26 -0.76
CA LEU A 55 -7.84 5.81 -0.28
C LEU A 55 -8.10 4.35 -0.65
N ASN A 56 -8.33 3.54 0.35
CA ASN A 56 -8.79 2.17 0.27
C ASN A 56 -9.50 1.79 1.58
N TYR A 57 -10.14 0.64 1.64
CA TYR A 57 -10.97 0.25 2.79
C TYR A 57 -10.16 -0.05 4.07
N LEU A 58 -8.84 -0.27 3.99
CA LEU A 58 -7.98 -0.40 5.17
C LEU A 58 -7.55 0.97 5.70
N ASP A 59 -7.06 1.85 4.81
CA ASP A 59 -6.60 3.18 5.20
C ASP A 59 -7.76 4.12 5.57
N TRP A 60 -9.00 3.72 5.31
CA TRP A 60 -10.18 4.50 5.67
C TRP A 60 -10.17 4.87 7.14
N ASP A 61 -9.89 3.90 8.03
CA ASP A 61 -9.89 4.08 9.48
C ASP A 61 -8.57 3.70 10.17
N PHE A 62 -7.63 3.05 9.47
CA PHE A 62 -6.42 2.48 10.09
C PHE A 62 -5.10 3.07 9.60
N ALA A 63 -5.11 4.07 8.70
CA ALA A 63 -3.88 4.63 8.16
C ALA A 63 -3.00 5.25 9.25
N ASN A 64 -3.61 6.02 10.16
CA ASN A 64 -2.91 6.65 11.27
C ASN A 64 -2.40 5.64 12.31
N GLU A 65 -3.12 4.54 12.53
CA GLU A 65 -2.70 3.47 13.44
C GLU A 65 -1.52 2.67 12.89
N ILE A 66 -1.49 2.44 11.55
CA ILE A 66 -0.37 1.80 10.86
C ILE A 66 0.87 2.70 10.89
N SER A 67 0.69 3.99 10.67
CA SER A 67 1.78 4.96 10.68
C SER A 67 1.28 6.35 11.10
N ASN A 68 1.89 6.91 12.14
CA ASN A 68 1.59 8.27 12.61
C ASN A 68 1.98 9.38 11.60
N ARG A 69 2.51 9.02 10.44
CA ARG A 69 2.78 9.92 9.31
C ARG A 69 1.64 9.96 8.31
N ASN A 70 0.67 9.06 8.45
CA ASN A 70 -0.49 8.97 7.58
C ASN A 70 -1.71 9.60 8.26
N VAL A 71 -2.69 9.93 7.44
CA VAL A 71 -4.01 10.43 7.86
C VAL A 71 -5.04 9.46 7.34
N ASP A 72 -6.02 9.12 8.17
CA ASP A 72 -7.10 8.23 7.77
C ASP A 72 -7.84 8.79 6.56
N ALA A 73 -8.13 7.91 5.60
CA ALA A 73 -8.63 8.32 4.30
C ALA A 73 -10.01 8.98 4.38
N HIS A 74 -10.84 8.58 5.35
CA HIS A 74 -12.13 9.23 5.58
C HIS A 74 -11.97 10.72 5.88
N TYR A 75 -10.99 11.10 6.72
CA TYR A 75 -10.73 12.51 7.01
C TYR A 75 -10.30 13.29 5.76
N LEU A 76 -9.38 12.72 4.97
CA LEU A 76 -8.89 13.36 3.74
C LEU A 76 -10.06 13.57 2.75
N TYR A 77 -10.86 12.52 2.55
CA TYR A 77 -12.01 12.57 1.66
C TYR A 77 -13.06 13.58 2.13
N ASP A 78 -13.45 13.54 3.40
CA ASP A 78 -14.46 14.44 3.97
C ASP A 78 -14.09 15.92 3.83
N GLU A 79 -12.83 16.25 4.10
CA GLU A 79 -12.34 17.64 4.00
C GLU A 79 -12.29 18.14 2.55
N LEU A 80 -12.03 17.25 1.58
CA LEU A 80 -12.13 17.56 0.15
C LEU A 80 -13.60 17.73 -0.27
N HIS A 81 -14.46 16.79 0.12
CA HIS A 81 -15.88 16.79 -0.22
C HIS A 81 -16.60 18.03 0.30
N LYS A 82 -16.37 18.43 1.56
CA LYS A 82 -16.90 19.68 2.16
C LYS A 82 -16.55 20.95 1.35
N ARG A 83 -15.41 20.91 0.63
CA ARG A 83 -14.94 22.06 -0.20
C ARG A 83 -15.27 21.91 -1.68
N GLY A 84 -15.94 20.84 -2.06
CA GLY A 84 -16.23 20.54 -3.47
C GLY A 84 -14.98 20.28 -4.31
N ILE A 85 -13.87 19.84 -3.69
CA ILE A 85 -12.62 19.49 -4.38
C ILE A 85 -12.67 18.00 -4.76
N PRO A 86 -12.73 17.65 -6.06
CA PRO A 86 -12.75 16.27 -6.48
C PRO A 86 -11.47 15.50 -6.11
N ALA A 87 -11.61 14.21 -5.85
CA ALA A 87 -10.50 13.33 -5.49
C ALA A 87 -9.99 12.49 -6.68
N VAL A 88 -8.68 12.39 -6.83
CA VAL A 88 -7.99 11.34 -7.60
C VAL A 88 -7.44 10.34 -6.59
N ILE A 89 -7.78 9.06 -6.75
CA ILE A 89 -7.41 8.05 -5.76
C ILE A 89 -6.12 7.34 -6.17
N MET A 90 -5.12 7.35 -5.28
CA MET A 90 -3.93 6.52 -5.35
C MET A 90 -3.98 5.41 -4.29
N GLU A 91 -3.15 4.38 -4.47
CA GLU A 91 -3.03 3.22 -3.56
C GLU A 91 -4.34 2.46 -3.28
N PRO A 92 -5.23 2.26 -4.27
CA PRO A 92 -6.49 1.54 -4.04
C PRO A 92 -6.25 0.10 -3.59
N LEU A 93 -5.11 -0.50 -3.96
CA LEU A 93 -4.70 -1.85 -3.57
C LEU A 93 -3.57 -1.86 -2.52
N LEU A 94 -3.15 -0.72 -2.02
CA LEU A 94 -2.08 -0.60 -1.02
C LEU A 94 -0.80 -1.34 -1.45
N GLY A 95 -0.29 -1.01 -2.66
CA GLY A 95 0.87 -1.70 -3.26
C GLY A 95 0.62 -3.18 -3.58
N GLY A 96 -0.63 -3.60 -3.74
CA GLY A 96 -1.03 -4.99 -3.99
C GLY A 96 -1.34 -5.80 -2.74
N ARG A 97 -1.18 -5.25 -1.53
CA ARG A 97 -1.51 -5.95 -0.27
C ARG A 97 -2.97 -6.40 -0.22
N LEU A 98 -3.90 -5.55 -0.68
CA LEU A 98 -5.33 -5.85 -0.68
C LEU A 98 -5.75 -6.84 -1.79
N ALA A 99 -4.84 -7.18 -2.71
CA ALA A 99 -5.02 -8.24 -3.70
C ALA A 99 -4.37 -9.58 -3.25
N ASN A 100 -3.45 -9.55 -2.30
CA ASN A 100 -2.70 -10.70 -1.79
C ASN A 100 -3.05 -11.00 -0.33
N LEU A 101 -4.28 -11.38 -0.09
CA LEU A 101 -4.81 -11.70 1.22
C LEU A 101 -4.58 -13.18 1.59
N PRO A 102 -4.60 -13.53 2.89
CA PRO A 102 -4.64 -14.92 3.33
C PRO A 102 -5.83 -15.68 2.73
N GLN A 103 -5.65 -17.00 2.48
CA GLN A 103 -6.62 -17.81 1.79
C GLN A 103 -8.01 -17.82 2.44
N TYR A 104 -8.09 -17.71 3.78
CA TYR A 104 -9.36 -17.65 4.46
C TYR A 104 -10.13 -16.35 4.16
N LEU A 105 -9.44 -15.19 4.04
CA LEU A 105 -10.06 -13.93 3.64
C LEU A 105 -10.46 -13.94 2.15
N VAL A 106 -9.62 -14.56 1.30
CA VAL A 106 -9.98 -14.78 -0.11
C VAL A 106 -11.26 -15.61 -0.22
N ALA A 107 -11.36 -16.71 0.53
CA ALA A 107 -12.55 -17.55 0.56
C ALA A 107 -13.79 -16.80 1.06
N GLU A 108 -13.61 -15.96 2.07
CA GLU A 108 -14.68 -15.13 2.64
C GLU A 108 -15.20 -14.12 1.61
N LEU A 109 -14.33 -13.33 0.97
CA LEU A 109 -14.71 -12.40 -0.09
C LEU A 109 -15.36 -13.12 -1.29
N LYS A 110 -14.86 -14.31 -1.64
CA LYS A 110 -15.42 -15.14 -2.70
C LYS A 110 -16.79 -15.73 -2.34
N SER A 111 -17.09 -15.94 -1.06
CA SER A 111 -18.42 -16.39 -0.64
C SER A 111 -19.50 -15.33 -0.85
N HIS A 112 -19.13 -14.06 -0.77
CA HIS A 112 -20.03 -12.94 -1.02
C HIS A 112 -20.20 -12.63 -2.53
N ALA A 113 -19.13 -12.78 -3.32
CA ALA A 113 -19.15 -12.53 -4.76
C ALA A 113 -18.18 -13.49 -5.50
N PRO A 114 -18.61 -14.73 -5.81
CA PRO A 114 -17.75 -15.78 -6.37
C PRO A 114 -17.07 -15.39 -7.70
N GLU A 115 -17.76 -14.60 -8.52
CA GLU A 115 -17.30 -14.17 -9.84
C GLU A 115 -16.33 -12.95 -9.79
N LYS A 116 -16.26 -12.25 -8.65
CA LYS A 116 -15.42 -11.06 -8.49
C LYS A 116 -14.01 -11.42 -8.03
N SER A 117 -13.00 -10.72 -8.55
CA SER A 117 -11.65 -10.81 -8.01
C SER A 117 -11.57 -10.17 -6.62
N VAL A 118 -10.56 -10.57 -5.83
CA VAL A 118 -10.26 -9.91 -4.54
C VAL A 118 -9.91 -8.43 -4.76
N ALA A 119 -9.13 -8.13 -5.81
CA ALA A 119 -8.77 -6.75 -6.15
C ALA A 119 -9.98 -5.88 -6.51
N SER A 120 -11.02 -6.45 -7.13
CA SER A 120 -12.22 -5.71 -7.54
C SER A 120 -12.99 -5.10 -6.35
N TRP A 121 -12.94 -5.72 -5.18
CA TRP A 121 -13.52 -5.16 -3.96
C TRP A 121 -12.88 -3.83 -3.59
N ALA A 122 -11.54 -3.77 -3.56
CA ALA A 122 -10.80 -2.56 -3.24
C ALA A 122 -10.96 -1.48 -4.33
N PHE A 123 -10.96 -1.87 -5.61
CA PHE A 123 -11.21 -0.93 -6.70
C PHE A 123 -12.63 -0.35 -6.66
N ARG A 124 -13.65 -1.17 -6.45
CA ARG A 124 -15.03 -0.69 -6.31
C ARG A 124 -15.16 0.22 -5.09
N TYR A 125 -14.52 -0.15 -3.97
CA TYR A 125 -14.49 0.68 -2.77
C TYR A 125 -13.92 2.08 -3.08
N ALA A 126 -12.73 2.12 -3.68
CA ALA A 126 -12.05 3.38 -4.01
C ALA A 126 -12.83 4.27 -5.00
N GLY A 127 -13.66 3.68 -5.85
CA GLY A 127 -14.51 4.40 -6.80
C GLY A 127 -15.91 4.74 -6.30
N THR A 128 -16.33 4.21 -5.15
CA THR A 128 -17.69 4.41 -4.61
C THR A 128 -17.98 5.81 -4.10
N PRO A 129 -17.05 6.51 -3.40
CA PRO A 129 -17.32 7.83 -2.83
C PRO A 129 -17.65 8.87 -3.91
N GLU A 130 -18.61 9.76 -3.62
CA GLU A 130 -18.99 10.83 -4.53
C GLU A 130 -17.85 11.81 -4.77
N GLY A 131 -17.74 12.36 -6.00
CA GLY A 131 -16.66 13.30 -6.35
C GLY A 131 -15.29 12.67 -6.61
N VAL A 132 -15.20 11.34 -6.67
CA VAL A 132 -14.02 10.66 -7.18
C VAL A 132 -13.96 10.79 -8.70
N LEU A 133 -12.93 11.46 -9.22
CA LEU A 133 -12.71 11.66 -10.65
C LEU A 133 -12.17 10.41 -11.33
N THR A 134 -11.21 9.75 -10.69
CA THR A 134 -10.56 8.54 -11.20
C THR A 134 -9.82 7.82 -10.10
N VAL A 135 -9.62 6.52 -10.30
CA VAL A 135 -8.83 5.64 -9.44
C VAL A 135 -7.62 5.15 -10.23
N LEU A 136 -6.42 5.39 -9.71
CA LEU A 136 -5.18 5.00 -10.34
C LEU A 136 -4.93 3.51 -10.15
N SER A 137 -4.37 2.85 -11.16
CA SER A 137 -4.04 1.43 -11.12
C SER A 137 -2.69 1.14 -11.74
N GLY A 138 -1.83 0.44 -11.00
CA GLY A 138 -0.53 -0.05 -11.46
C GLY A 138 -0.65 -1.36 -12.24
N MET A 139 -1.38 -1.37 -13.34
CA MET A 139 -1.59 -2.55 -14.18
C MET A 139 -0.29 -2.99 -14.85
N THR A 140 0.17 -4.20 -14.55
CA THR A 140 1.40 -4.78 -15.11
C THR A 140 1.09 -5.85 -16.16
N TYR A 141 -0.04 -6.57 -15.99
CA TYR A 141 -0.45 -7.67 -16.85
C TYR A 141 -1.79 -7.38 -17.51
N MET A 142 -2.05 -8.03 -18.65
CA MET A 142 -3.30 -7.89 -19.38
C MET A 142 -4.53 -8.34 -18.57
N GLU A 143 -4.33 -9.29 -17.65
CA GLU A 143 -5.35 -9.78 -16.72
C GLU A 143 -5.81 -8.69 -15.78
N HIS A 144 -4.89 -7.83 -15.29
CA HIS A 144 -5.23 -6.67 -14.45
C HIS A 144 -6.11 -5.67 -15.21
N LEU A 145 -5.77 -5.38 -16.49
CA LEU A 145 -6.59 -4.51 -17.33
C LEU A 145 -8.01 -5.07 -17.52
N LYS A 146 -8.13 -6.36 -17.84
CA LYS A 146 -9.42 -7.03 -18.04
C LYS A 146 -10.28 -6.98 -16.78
N ASP A 147 -9.69 -7.29 -15.62
CA ASP A 147 -10.39 -7.26 -14.33
C ASP A 147 -10.84 -5.84 -13.95
N ASN A 148 -9.97 -4.84 -14.17
CA ASN A 148 -10.32 -3.44 -13.94
C ASN A 148 -11.42 -2.94 -14.87
N LEU A 149 -11.44 -3.34 -16.14
CA LEU A 149 -12.54 -3.03 -17.07
C LEU A 149 -13.86 -3.64 -16.59
N LEU A 150 -13.85 -4.88 -16.08
CA LEU A 150 -15.04 -5.51 -15.51
C LEU A 150 -15.54 -4.78 -14.26
N SER A 151 -14.66 -4.12 -13.52
CA SER A 151 -15.00 -3.36 -12.33
C SER A 151 -15.50 -1.94 -12.63
N TYR A 152 -14.98 -1.30 -13.70
CA TYR A 152 -15.20 0.11 -13.99
C TYR A 152 -16.01 0.42 -15.26
N CYS A 153 -16.33 -0.57 -16.08
CA CYS A 153 -17.03 -0.34 -17.34
C CYS A 153 -18.38 -1.06 -17.44
N PRO A 154 -19.45 -0.55 -16.78
CA PRO A 154 -19.51 0.61 -15.88
C PRO A 154 -19.10 0.26 -14.44
N LEU A 155 -18.64 1.25 -13.68
CA LEU A 155 -18.46 1.10 -12.24
C LEU A 155 -19.82 0.80 -11.60
N LYS A 156 -19.83 -0.24 -10.78
CA LYS A 156 -20.96 -0.54 -9.87
C LYS A 156 -20.48 -0.19 -8.45
N PRO A 157 -20.90 0.95 -7.90
CA PRO A 157 -20.56 1.33 -6.54
C PRO A 157 -20.91 0.23 -5.54
N LEU A 158 -20.19 0.17 -4.43
CA LEU A 158 -20.55 -0.70 -3.32
C LEU A 158 -21.82 -0.20 -2.65
N THR A 159 -22.67 -1.12 -2.22
CA THR A 159 -23.80 -0.81 -1.33
C THR A 159 -23.27 -0.42 0.06
N GLU A 160 -24.11 0.19 0.89
CA GLU A 160 -23.78 0.50 2.29
C GLU A 160 -23.40 -0.77 3.06
N ASP A 161 -24.15 -1.87 2.88
CA ASP A 161 -23.86 -3.17 3.52
C ASP A 161 -22.50 -3.74 3.06
N GLU A 162 -22.14 -3.60 1.77
CA GLU A 162 -20.84 -4.03 1.24
C GLU A 162 -19.69 -3.18 1.81
N GLN A 163 -19.90 -1.88 2.00
CA GLN A 163 -18.92 -0.99 2.62
C GLN A 163 -18.73 -1.31 4.10
N GLU A 164 -19.83 -1.47 4.86
CA GLU A 164 -19.79 -1.86 6.26
C GLU A 164 -19.10 -3.21 6.45
N TYR A 165 -19.41 -4.19 5.61
CA TYR A 165 -18.73 -5.48 5.60
C TYR A 165 -17.20 -5.35 5.39
N LEU A 166 -16.77 -4.48 4.47
CA LEU A 166 -15.33 -4.27 4.26
C LEU A 166 -14.67 -3.57 5.47
N HIS A 167 -15.35 -2.63 6.13
CA HIS A 167 -14.80 -1.92 7.29
C HIS A 167 -14.78 -2.79 8.55
N GLU A 168 -15.93 -3.37 8.90
CA GLU A 168 -16.08 -4.03 10.18
C GLU A 168 -15.48 -5.43 10.21
N ASP A 169 -15.51 -6.14 9.07
CA ASP A 169 -15.02 -7.51 9.01
C ASP A 169 -13.63 -7.60 8.34
N ILE A 170 -13.51 -7.18 7.10
CA ILE A 170 -12.32 -7.45 6.31
C ILE A 170 -11.14 -6.56 6.72
N ALA A 171 -11.34 -5.24 6.84
CA ALA A 171 -10.27 -4.32 7.20
C ALA A 171 -9.71 -4.62 8.60
N ARG A 172 -10.57 -4.91 9.58
CA ARG A 172 -10.15 -5.28 10.94
C ARG A 172 -9.35 -6.57 10.96
N LYS A 173 -9.74 -7.58 10.18
CA LYS A 173 -8.99 -8.83 10.04
C LYS A 173 -7.62 -8.59 9.39
N ILE A 174 -7.56 -7.74 8.34
CA ILE A 174 -6.29 -7.39 7.68
C ILE A 174 -5.40 -6.57 8.62
N PHE A 175 -5.96 -5.61 9.35
CA PHE A 175 -5.22 -4.81 10.34
C PHE A 175 -4.61 -5.71 11.44
N GLY A 176 -5.32 -6.75 11.87
CA GLY A 176 -4.84 -7.75 12.82
C GLY A 176 -3.76 -8.70 12.27
N LEU A 177 -3.44 -8.66 10.96
CA LEU A 177 -2.34 -9.45 10.41
C LEU A 177 -1.00 -8.82 10.80
N GLU A 178 -0.12 -9.61 11.39
CA GLU A 178 1.26 -9.17 11.71
C GLU A 178 2.16 -9.16 10.46
N ASN A 179 1.71 -8.57 9.39
CA ASN A 179 2.48 -8.39 8.16
C ASN A 179 3.35 -7.15 8.24
N ILE A 180 4.50 -7.16 7.56
CA ILE A 180 5.29 -5.95 7.36
C ILE A 180 4.45 -5.01 6.49
N PRO A 181 4.13 -3.77 6.93
CA PRO A 181 3.19 -2.90 6.21
C PRO A 181 3.82 -2.20 4.99
N CYS A 182 4.57 -2.95 4.17
CA CYS A 182 5.22 -2.44 2.96
C CYS A 182 4.23 -2.44 1.78
N ASN A 183 4.05 -1.27 1.15
CA ASN A 183 3.23 -1.06 -0.03
C ASN A 183 4.03 -0.83 -1.32
N ASP A 184 5.28 -1.28 -1.39
CA ASP A 184 6.16 -1.22 -2.58
C ASP A 184 6.34 0.19 -3.19
N CYS A 185 6.22 1.25 -2.42
CA CYS A 185 6.37 2.63 -2.91
C CYS A 185 7.81 2.98 -3.34
N LYS A 186 8.80 2.21 -2.93
CA LYS A 186 10.24 2.32 -3.29
C LYS A 186 10.94 3.60 -2.82
N TYR A 187 10.36 4.38 -1.92
CA TYR A 187 11.00 5.60 -1.39
C TYR A 187 12.25 5.29 -0.56
N CYS A 188 12.39 4.07 -0.03
CA CYS A 188 13.60 3.57 0.62
C CYS A 188 14.71 3.16 -0.36
N MET A 189 14.47 3.25 -1.67
CA MET A 189 15.41 2.86 -2.73
C MET A 189 16.03 4.09 -3.40
N PRO A 190 17.27 3.99 -3.93
CA PRO A 190 18.14 2.82 -3.87
C PRO A 190 18.81 2.65 -2.50
N CYS A 191 18.94 1.40 -2.05
CA CYS A 191 19.75 1.11 -0.87
C CYS A 191 21.25 1.28 -1.23
N PRO A 192 22.07 2.00 -0.43
CA PRO A 192 23.51 2.15 -0.71
C PRO A 192 24.30 0.84 -0.78
N TYR A 193 23.76 -0.21 -0.16
CA TYR A 193 24.34 -1.56 -0.14
C TYR A 193 23.66 -2.52 -1.12
N GLY A 194 22.85 -2.00 -2.04
CA GLY A 194 22.25 -2.74 -3.14
C GLY A 194 21.03 -3.61 -2.78
N ILE A 195 20.58 -3.62 -1.53
CA ILE A 195 19.49 -4.48 -1.05
C ILE A 195 18.18 -4.11 -1.73
N ASP A 196 17.41 -5.10 -2.18
CA ASP A 196 16.04 -4.90 -2.69
C ASP A 196 15.00 -5.00 -1.56
N ILE A 197 14.91 -3.94 -0.77
CA ILE A 197 14.10 -3.88 0.43
C ILE A 197 12.62 -4.27 0.16
N PRO A 198 11.94 -3.66 -0.82
CA PRO A 198 10.53 -3.98 -1.06
C PRO A 198 10.31 -5.42 -1.50
N ALA A 199 11.14 -5.95 -2.41
CA ALA A 199 10.98 -7.31 -2.92
C ALA A 199 11.14 -8.36 -1.81
N ILE A 200 12.05 -8.13 -0.85
CA ILE A 200 12.23 -8.98 0.33
C ILE A 200 10.97 -9.00 1.19
N PHE A 201 10.40 -7.83 1.51
CA PHE A 201 9.22 -7.72 2.36
C PHE A 201 7.96 -8.31 1.69
N ILE A 202 7.80 -8.08 0.39
CA ILE A 202 6.69 -8.65 -0.39
C ILE A 202 6.78 -10.17 -0.41
N HIS A 203 7.97 -10.74 -0.64
CA HIS A 203 8.16 -12.19 -0.64
C HIS A 203 7.85 -12.79 0.74
N TYR A 204 8.35 -12.18 1.81
CA TYR A 204 8.09 -12.62 3.18
C TYR A 204 6.58 -12.61 3.49
N ASN A 205 5.90 -11.48 3.26
CA ASN A 205 4.46 -11.33 3.48
C ASN A 205 3.64 -12.30 2.63
N LYS A 206 4.03 -12.52 1.38
CA LYS A 206 3.39 -13.50 0.50
C LYS A 206 3.43 -14.89 1.09
N CYS A 207 4.61 -15.36 1.49
CA CYS A 207 4.75 -16.68 2.11
C CYS A 207 3.97 -16.78 3.41
N LYS A 208 3.91 -15.71 4.20
CA LYS A 208 3.10 -15.65 5.43
C LYS A 208 1.60 -15.79 5.12
N ASN A 209 1.09 -15.02 4.17
CA ASN A 209 -0.33 -15.05 3.77
C ASN A 209 -0.74 -16.38 3.14
N GLU A 210 0.16 -17.06 2.45
CA GLU A 210 -0.04 -18.40 1.88
C GLU A 210 0.06 -19.51 2.92
N GLY A 211 0.41 -19.20 4.18
CA GLY A 211 0.64 -20.19 5.23
C GLY A 211 1.85 -21.09 4.96
N SER A 212 2.81 -20.60 4.16
CA SER A 212 3.99 -21.32 3.71
C SER A 212 5.31 -20.88 4.36
N LEU A 213 5.24 -20.15 5.51
CA LEU A 213 6.42 -19.88 6.33
C LEU A 213 6.80 -21.10 7.15
N PRO A 214 8.03 -21.63 7.01
CA PRO A 214 8.45 -22.87 7.66
C PRO A 214 9.03 -22.62 9.06
N TYR A 215 8.19 -22.60 10.08
CA TYR A 215 8.66 -22.32 11.46
C TYR A 215 8.83 -23.56 12.34
N THR A 216 7.91 -24.54 12.27
CA THR A 216 7.75 -25.49 13.36
C THR A 216 8.44 -26.83 13.14
N VAL A 217 9.13 -27.30 14.18
CA VAL A 217 9.52 -28.71 14.32
C VAL A 217 8.26 -29.56 14.36
N GLY A 218 8.18 -30.55 13.47
CA GLY A 218 7.02 -31.43 13.35
C GLY A 218 5.97 -31.03 12.34
N ASP A 219 6.11 -29.90 11.65
CA ASP A 219 5.30 -29.56 10.48
C ASP A 219 5.61 -30.55 9.34
N PRO A 220 4.65 -31.36 8.90
CA PRO A 220 4.88 -32.33 7.82
C PRO A 220 5.24 -31.69 6.49
N GLU A 221 4.86 -30.42 6.30
CA GLU A 221 5.16 -29.63 5.09
C GLU A 221 6.42 -28.78 5.21
N TYR A 222 7.14 -28.80 6.36
CA TYR A 222 8.29 -27.96 6.63
C TYR A 222 9.34 -27.93 5.51
N ARG A 223 9.78 -29.11 5.05
CA ARG A 223 10.78 -29.22 4.00
C ARG A 223 10.31 -28.62 2.67
N LYS A 224 9.04 -28.75 2.36
CA LYS A 224 8.40 -28.17 1.17
C LYS A 224 8.34 -26.64 1.28
N HIS A 225 7.81 -26.12 2.40
CA HIS A 225 7.70 -24.68 2.66
C HIS A 225 9.09 -24.02 2.72
N ARG A 226 10.07 -24.65 3.39
CA ARG A 226 11.46 -24.20 3.43
C ARG A 226 12.05 -24.06 2.01
N ARG A 227 11.89 -25.09 1.18
CA ARG A 227 12.36 -25.04 -0.21
C ARG A 227 11.64 -23.97 -1.01
N GLN A 228 10.33 -23.87 -0.86
CA GLN A 228 9.50 -22.86 -1.53
C GLN A 228 9.93 -21.44 -1.16
N TYR A 229 10.15 -21.18 0.13
CA TYR A 229 10.60 -19.89 0.62
C TYR A 229 11.98 -19.51 0.07
N LEU A 230 13.00 -20.38 0.26
CA LEU A 230 14.38 -20.07 -0.15
C LEU A 230 14.52 -19.96 -1.67
N VAL A 231 13.96 -20.89 -2.43
CA VAL A 231 13.98 -20.84 -3.91
C VAL A 231 13.14 -19.67 -4.44
N GLY A 232 12.02 -19.37 -3.80
CA GLY A 232 11.19 -18.22 -4.12
C GLY A 232 11.96 -16.91 -3.92
N LEU A 233 12.65 -16.77 -2.79
CA LEU A 233 13.50 -15.61 -2.52
C LEU A 233 14.58 -15.42 -3.58
N ASP A 234 15.34 -16.48 -3.90
CA ASP A 234 16.42 -16.42 -4.90
C ASP A 234 15.92 -16.06 -6.30
N ARG A 235 14.65 -16.35 -6.62
CA ARG A 235 14.03 -15.98 -7.90
C ARG A 235 13.63 -14.51 -7.99
N VAL A 236 13.21 -13.92 -6.87
CA VAL A 236 12.71 -12.53 -6.84
C VAL A 236 13.78 -11.53 -6.39
N VAL A 237 14.76 -11.98 -5.59
CA VAL A 237 15.83 -11.16 -5.05
C VAL A 237 17.18 -11.83 -5.34
N PRO A 238 17.98 -11.33 -6.29
CA PRO A 238 19.34 -11.82 -6.54
C PRO A 238 20.19 -11.86 -5.26
N ARG A 239 21.11 -12.82 -5.17
CA ARG A 239 21.89 -13.11 -3.95
C ARG A 239 22.58 -11.86 -3.39
N GLU A 240 23.16 -11.05 -4.25
CA GLU A 240 23.86 -9.80 -3.90
C GLU A 240 22.92 -8.67 -3.43
N ARG A 241 21.60 -8.89 -3.45
CA ARG A 241 20.58 -7.93 -3.04
C ARG A 241 19.75 -8.41 -1.85
N GLN A 242 20.15 -9.52 -1.25
CA GLN A 242 19.43 -10.15 -0.12
C GLN A 242 19.70 -9.43 1.21
N PRO A 243 18.89 -9.74 2.28
CA PRO A 243 18.88 -8.95 3.51
C PRO A 243 20.16 -9.07 4.35
N ASP A 244 20.97 -10.12 4.17
CA ASP A 244 22.25 -10.32 4.86
C ASP A 244 23.31 -9.26 4.54
N HIS A 245 23.13 -8.46 3.49
CA HIS A 245 23.96 -7.29 3.20
C HIS A 245 23.60 -6.04 4.01
N CYS A 246 22.57 -6.09 4.86
CA CYS A 246 22.15 -4.94 5.67
C CYS A 246 23.14 -4.70 6.82
N ILE A 247 23.77 -3.53 6.82
CA ILE A 247 24.70 -3.11 7.89
C ILE A 247 24.02 -2.28 9.00
N GLY A 248 22.70 -2.07 8.95
CA GLY A 248 21.98 -1.29 9.95
C GLY A 248 22.21 0.23 9.88
N CYS A 249 22.47 0.81 8.72
CA CYS A 249 22.77 2.25 8.58
C CYS A 249 21.55 3.18 8.74
N HIS A 250 20.33 2.65 8.78
CA HIS A 250 19.05 3.35 8.94
C HIS A 250 18.72 4.43 7.90
N GLN A 251 19.47 4.56 6.80
CA GLN A 251 19.22 5.60 5.79
C GLN A 251 17.89 5.44 5.05
N CYS A 252 17.33 4.22 4.99
CA CYS A 252 16.05 3.92 4.34
C CYS A 252 14.82 4.33 5.18
N GLU A 253 14.92 4.32 6.51
CA GLU A 253 13.78 4.49 7.42
C GLU A 253 13.15 5.88 7.40
N PRO A 254 13.90 7.00 7.31
CA PRO A 254 13.29 8.35 7.21
C PRO A 254 12.42 8.56 5.97
N HIS A 255 12.65 7.75 4.93
CA HIS A 255 11.91 7.83 3.66
C HIS A 255 10.66 6.93 3.63
N CYS A 256 10.49 6.06 4.63
CA CYS A 256 9.36 5.13 4.65
C CYS A 256 8.08 5.82 5.12
N PRO A 257 7.03 5.94 4.25
CA PRO A 257 5.76 6.53 4.64
C PRO A 257 5.02 5.68 5.67
N GLN A 258 5.23 4.36 5.65
CA GLN A 258 4.61 3.42 6.58
C GLN A 258 5.38 3.28 7.92
N SER A 259 6.38 4.12 8.16
CA SER A 259 7.20 4.13 9.39
C SER A 259 7.81 2.76 9.77
N ILE A 260 8.06 1.90 8.78
CA ILE A 260 8.65 0.58 8.98
C ILE A 260 10.07 0.75 9.56
N ARG A 261 10.38 0.01 10.62
CA ARG A 261 11.77 -0.16 11.11
C ARG A 261 12.51 -1.11 10.19
N ILE A 262 12.84 -0.62 8.99
CA ILE A 262 13.31 -1.42 7.86
C ILE A 262 14.53 -2.26 8.23
N THR A 263 15.52 -1.69 8.90
CA THR A 263 16.73 -2.40 9.29
C THR A 263 16.43 -3.56 10.23
N ARG A 264 15.54 -3.36 11.20
CA ARG A 264 15.11 -4.39 12.13
C ARG A 264 14.41 -5.55 11.40
N GLU A 265 13.50 -5.24 10.48
CA GLU A 265 12.77 -6.27 9.74
C GLU A 265 13.69 -7.03 8.77
N LEU A 266 14.67 -6.34 8.14
CA LEU A 266 15.67 -6.99 7.31
C LEU A 266 16.57 -7.96 8.11
N HIS A 267 17.01 -7.56 9.32
CA HIS A 267 17.79 -8.44 10.19
C HIS A 267 16.98 -9.65 10.63
N LYS A 268 15.73 -9.48 11.05
CA LYS A 268 14.85 -10.61 11.38
C LYS A 268 14.71 -11.60 10.22
N ILE A 269 14.50 -11.09 9.00
CA ILE A 269 14.39 -11.94 7.81
C ILE A 269 15.72 -12.61 7.49
N SER A 270 16.86 -11.91 7.66
CA SER A 270 18.20 -12.48 7.48
C SER A 270 18.45 -13.64 8.45
N ASP A 271 18.15 -13.42 9.74
CA ASP A 271 18.29 -14.45 10.77
C ASP A 271 17.39 -15.64 10.49
N PHE A 272 16.14 -15.39 10.09
CA PHE A 272 15.22 -16.44 9.66
C PHE A 272 15.77 -17.27 8.49
N ILE A 273 16.33 -16.64 7.46
CA ILE A 273 16.98 -17.31 6.33
C ILE A 273 18.14 -18.18 6.79
N GLU A 274 18.97 -17.69 7.71
CA GLU A 274 20.08 -18.44 8.26
C GLU A 274 19.60 -19.64 9.11
N GLN A 275 18.55 -19.49 9.89
CA GLN A 275 17.92 -20.62 10.60
C GLN A 275 17.40 -21.67 9.62
N LEU A 276 16.71 -21.26 8.56
CA LEU A 276 16.25 -22.17 7.51
C LEU A 276 17.39 -22.95 6.85
N LYS A 277 18.55 -22.30 6.63
CA LYS A 277 19.72 -22.96 6.04
C LYS A 277 20.35 -23.99 7.00
N ARG A 278 20.46 -23.63 8.29
CA ARG A 278 21.08 -24.47 9.33
C ARG A 278 20.23 -25.65 9.76
N HIS A 279 18.89 -25.51 9.71
CA HIS A 279 17.92 -26.49 10.21
C HIS A 279 17.05 -27.03 9.09
N PRO A 280 17.52 -28.05 8.31
CA PRO A 280 16.78 -28.58 7.18
C PRO A 280 15.50 -29.33 7.59
N ASP A 281 15.37 -29.73 8.84
CA ASP A 281 14.27 -30.56 9.37
C ASP A 281 13.34 -29.79 10.33
N GLY A 282 13.58 -28.53 10.58
CA GLY A 282 12.76 -27.64 11.43
C GLY A 282 13.53 -27.00 12.57
N PHE A 283 12.98 -25.90 13.09
CA PHE A 283 13.44 -25.21 14.30
C PHE A 283 12.24 -24.59 15.03
N GLU A 284 12.38 -24.36 16.32
CA GLU A 284 11.40 -23.62 17.10
C GLU A 284 11.67 -22.12 16.97
N GLU A 285 10.60 -21.32 16.87
CA GLU A 285 10.71 -19.87 16.94
C GLU A 285 11.11 -19.48 18.37
N VAL A 286 12.20 -18.74 18.52
CA VAL A 286 12.71 -18.27 19.83
C VAL A 286 12.08 -16.93 20.20
#